data_ae83aefb7877dbd2e0942b2e191de8d8
#
_entry.id   ae83aefb7877dbd2e0942b2e191de8d8
#
_cell.length_a   1.000
_cell.length_b   1.000
_cell.length_c   1.000
_cell.angle_alpha   90.00
_cell.angle_beta   90.00
_cell.angle_gamma   90.00
#
_symmetry.space_group_name_H-M   'P 1'
#
loop_
_entity.id
_entity.type
_entity.pdbx_description
1 polymer ?
#
loop_
_entity_poly.entity_id
_entity_poly.type
_entity_poly.pdbx_seq_one_letter_code
_entity_poly.pdbx_strand_id
1 'polypeptide(L)'
;DLVRSRGLGDVYKRQALEAGVNQLADTVRVTLGPKGRNVVLDKSFGAPLITNDGVTIAKEIELEDAFENMGAQLVKEVATKTNDVAGDGTTTATVLAQAMVNAGMKNLAAGANPIILRKGMKKATACAVEAIGKMSQKVNGKEHIARVAAISAGDEAVGQLVADAMEKVSNNGVITIEESKTMQTELDLVEGMQFDRGYISAYMATDMDKMEAVLDNPYILITD
;
A
#
# COMPACT_ATOMS: atom_id res chain seq x y z
N ASP A 1 -15.89 -10.43 26.66
CA ASP A 1 -15.51 -10.00 28.04
C ASP A 1 -14.39 -8.95 28.12
N LEU A 2 -13.82 -8.55 27.01
CA LEU A 2 -12.79 -7.50 26.93
C LEU A 2 -13.27 -6.09 27.28
N VAL A 3 -14.58 -5.90 27.39
CA VAL A 3 -15.21 -4.57 27.64
C VAL A 3 -15.45 -4.28 29.13
N ARG A 4 -15.25 -5.22 30.04
CA ARG A 4 -15.69 -5.10 31.45
C ARG A 4 -14.62 -4.77 32.49
N SER A 5 -13.30 -4.77 32.16
CA SER A 5 -12.29 -4.42 33.16
C SER A 5 -12.06 -2.91 33.18
N ARG A 6 -12.59 -2.22 34.20
CA ARG A 6 -12.29 -0.81 34.50
C ARG A 6 -11.11 -0.74 35.49
N GLY A 7 -10.23 0.23 35.35
CA GLY A 7 -9.13 0.48 36.27
C GLY A 7 -7.74 0.15 35.70
N LEU A 8 -6.85 -0.43 36.50
CA LEU A 8 -5.46 -0.77 36.13
C LEU A 8 -5.37 -1.61 34.84
N GLY A 9 -6.34 -2.48 34.59
CA GLY A 9 -6.42 -3.24 33.34
C GLY A 9 -6.59 -2.37 32.10
N ASP A 10 -7.26 -1.23 32.18
CA ASP A 10 -7.42 -0.32 31.05
C ASP A 10 -6.14 0.44 30.74
N VAL A 11 -5.36 0.79 31.77
CA VAL A 11 -4.05 1.44 31.59
C VAL A 11 -3.08 0.48 30.92
N TYR A 12 -3.00 -0.75 31.40
CA TYR A 12 -2.16 -1.79 30.78
C TYR A 12 -2.52 -2.03 29.33
N LYS A 13 -3.80 -2.20 29.01
CA LYS A 13 -4.27 -2.42 27.65
C LYS A 13 -3.93 -1.27 26.73
N ARG A 14 -4.06 -0.03 27.19
CA ARG A 14 -3.68 1.15 26.39
C ARG A 14 -2.18 1.19 26.15
N GLN A 15 -1.37 0.90 27.15
CA GLN A 15 0.09 0.84 27.02
C GLN A 15 0.53 -0.27 26.07
N ALA A 16 -0.09 -1.45 26.15
CA ALA A 16 0.19 -2.54 25.24
C ALA A 16 -0.21 -2.21 23.79
N LEU A 17 -1.39 -1.61 23.57
CA LEU A 17 -1.78 -1.11 22.25
C LEU A 17 -0.79 -0.09 21.69
N GLU A 18 -0.36 0.89 22.54
CA GLU A 18 0.64 1.90 22.14
C GLU A 18 2.00 1.27 21.84
N ALA A 19 2.41 0.27 22.62
CA ALA A 19 3.64 -0.49 22.37
C ALA A 19 3.58 -1.21 21.01
N GLY A 20 2.48 -1.86 20.69
CA GLY A 20 2.29 -2.51 19.39
C GLY A 20 2.31 -1.55 18.22
N VAL A 21 1.66 -0.39 18.33
CA VAL A 21 1.75 0.70 17.35
C VAL A 21 3.20 1.11 17.13
N ASN A 22 3.95 1.30 18.23
CA ASN A 22 5.35 1.75 18.16
C ASN A 22 6.26 0.67 17.56
N GLN A 23 6.13 -0.58 17.95
CA GLN A 23 6.95 -1.68 17.42
C GLN A 23 6.81 -1.79 15.89
N LEU A 24 5.58 -1.82 15.38
CA LEU A 24 5.36 -1.88 13.94
C LEU A 24 5.89 -0.63 13.24
N ALA A 25 5.52 0.55 13.72
CA ALA A 25 5.90 1.80 13.07
C ALA A 25 7.41 2.05 13.10
N ASP A 26 8.10 1.70 14.20
CA ASP A 26 9.55 1.82 14.30
C ASP A 26 10.28 0.87 13.33
N THR A 27 9.76 -0.34 13.12
CA THR A 27 10.29 -1.28 12.14
C THR A 27 10.14 -0.73 10.72
N VAL A 28 8.97 -0.20 10.37
CA VAL A 28 8.73 0.39 9.06
C VAL A 28 9.53 1.68 8.87
N ARG A 29 9.68 2.49 9.91
CA ARG A 29 10.37 3.79 9.86
C ARG A 29 11.83 3.71 9.40
N VAL A 30 12.52 2.59 9.62
CA VAL A 30 13.92 2.44 9.20
C VAL A 30 14.11 2.51 7.69
N THR A 31 13.02 2.31 6.92
CA THR A 31 13.03 2.39 5.45
C THR A 31 12.80 3.81 4.92
N LEU A 32 12.51 4.79 5.80
CA LEU A 32 12.10 6.13 5.39
C LEU A 32 13.25 6.97 4.85
N GLY A 33 13.01 7.59 3.69
CA GLY A 33 13.83 8.65 3.11
C GLY A 33 15.15 8.16 2.49
N PRO A 34 16.05 9.09 2.11
CA PRO A 34 17.26 8.77 1.34
C PRO A 34 18.31 7.97 2.13
N LYS A 35 18.18 7.89 3.45
CA LYS A 35 18.98 7.03 4.33
C LYS A 35 18.24 5.76 4.74
N GLY A 36 17.11 5.49 4.11
CA GLY A 36 16.31 4.29 4.35
C GLY A 36 17.13 3.02 4.14
N ARG A 37 16.83 2.02 4.95
CA ARG A 37 17.49 0.70 4.91
C ARG A 37 16.46 -0.35 4.57
N ASN A 38 16.95 -1.45 4.00
CA ASN A 38 16.12 -2.63 3.81
C ASN A 38 15.89 -3.33 5.14
N VAL A 39 14.72 -3.94 5.28
CA VAL A 39 14.36 -4.84 6.37
C VAL A 39 14.43 -6.27 5.85
N VAL A 40 14.98 -7.16 6.65
CA VAL A 40 14.99 -8.60 6.36
C VAL A 40 13.85 -9.24 7.13
N LEU A 41 12.91 -9.81 6.40
CA LEU A 41 11.75 -10.51 6.95
C LEU A 41 12.01 -12.01 6.90
N ASP A 42 11.92 -12.65 8.04
CA ASP A 42 11.98 -14.11 8.12
C ASP A 42 10.67 -14.71 7.58
N LYS A 43 10.80 -15.77 6.78
CA LYS A 43 9.64 -16.49 6.27
C LYS A 43 9.68 -17.92 6.78
N SER A 44 8.53 -18.41 7.21
CA SER A 44 8.37 -19.80 7.67
C SER A 44 8.74 -20.82 6.59
N PHE A 45 8.65 -20.44 5.32
CA PHE A 45 9.06 -21.25 4.16
C PHE A 45 9.76 -20.39 3.12
N GLY A 46 10.93 -20.85 2.65
CA GLY A 46 11.72 -20.19 1.62
C GLY A 46 12.84 -19.30 2.16
N ALA A 47 13.40 -18.48 1.28
CA ALA A 47 14.46 -17.53 1.65
C ALA A 47 13.87 -16.31 2.36
N PRO A 48 14.62 -15.69 3.29
CA PRO A 48 14.22 -14.41 3.89
C PRO A 48 13.94 -13.35 2.82
N LEU A 49 12.88 -12.56 3.01
CA LEU A 49 12.53 -11.47 2.11
C LEU A 49 13.26 -10.20 2.55
N ILE A 50 14.02 -9.61 1.62
CA ILE A 50 14.67 -8.31 1.82
C ILE A 50 13.84 -7.25 1.10
N THR A 51 13.30 -6.29 1.84
CA THR A 51 12.43 -5.25 1.29
C THR A 51 12.56 -3.93 2.03
N ASN A 52 12.26 -2.84 1.34
CA ASN A 52 12.09 -1.50 1.91
C ASN A 52 10.65 -1.00 1.79
N ASP A 53 9.75 -1.81 1.24
CA ASP A 53 8.35 -1.44 1.12
C ASP A 53 7.61 -1.52 2.46
N GLY A 54 7.06 -0.37 2.88
CA GLY A 54 6.40 -0.23 4.18
C GLY A 54 5.17 -1.10 4.35
N VAL A 55 4.37 -1.30 3.30
CA VAL A 55 3.16 -2.14 3.40
C VAL A 55 3.51 -3.63 3.49
N THR A 56 4.51 -4.07 2.75
CA THR A 56 5.00 -5.47 2.80
C THR A 56 5.53 -5.78 4.20
N ILE A 57 6.37 -4.89 4.75
CA ILE A 57 6.89 -5.04 6.12
C ILE A 57 5.73 -5.07 7.13
N ALA A 58 4.79 -4.13 7.04
CA ALA A 58 3.68 -4.05 7.96
C ALA A 58 2.80 -5.30 7.94
N LYS A 59 2.62 -5.93 6.78
CA LYS A 59 1.80 -7.15 6.62
C LYS A 59 2.41 -8.38 7.31
N GLU A 60 3.71 -8.48 7.35
CA GLU A 60 4.42 -9.64 7.92
C GLU A 60 4.64 -9.53 9.44
N ILE A 61 4.46 -8.34 10.04
CA ILE A 61 4.65 -8.17 11.48
C ILE A 61 3.47 -8.75 12.25
N GLU A 62 3.79 -9.72 13.11
CA GLU A 62 2.90 -10.28 14.12
C GLU A 62 3.59 -10.27 15.48
N LEU A 63 2.88 -9.86 16.53
CA LEU A 63 3.40 -9.74 17.88
C LEU A 63 2.77 -10.82 18.77
N GLU A 64 3.56 -11.34 19.71
CA GLU A 64 3.13 -12.43 20.60
C GLU A 64 2.03 -12.00 21.59
N ASP A 65 2.14 -10.78 22.14
CA ASP A 65 1.09 -10.25 23.01
C ASP A 65 -0.14 -9.83 22.19
N ALA A 66 -1.31 -10.34 22.56
CA ALA A 66 -2.55 -10.10 21.86
C ALA A 66 -2.97 -8.62 21.81
N PHE A 67 -2.67 -7.83 22.85
CA PHE A 67 -3.01 -6.40 22.89
C PHE A 67 -2.00 -5.58 22.09
N GLU A 68 -0.72 -5.92 22.16
CA GLU A 68 0.30 -5.30 21.30
C GLU A 68 0.00 -5.60 19.83
N ASN A 69 -0.34 -6.85 19.51
CA ASN A 69 -0.70 -7.23 18.15
C ASN A 69 -1.94 -6.49 17.64
N MET A 70 -2.94 -6.24 18.49
CA MET A 70 -4.09 -5.39 18.11
C MET A 70 -3.65 -3.97 17.75
N GLY A 71 -2.71 -3.39 18.51
CA GLY A 71 -2.11 -2.08 18.19
C GLY A 71 -1.39 -2.08 16.85
N ALA A 72 -0.58 -3.10 16.59
CA ALA A 72 0.11 -3.30 15.32
C ALA A 72 -0.89 -3.44 14.15
N GLN A 73 -1.95 -4.23 14.31
CA GLN A 73 -2.98 -4.41 13.28
C GLN A 73 -3.69 -3.09 12.88
N LEU A 74 -3.94 -2.19 13.83
CA LEU A 74 -4.51 -0.87 13.51
C LEU A 74 -3.60 -0.04 12.60
N VAL A 75 -2.30 -0.08 12.82
CA VAL A 75 -1.32 0.64 11.97
C VAL A 75 -1.09 -0.08 10.65
N LYS A 76 -1.11 -1.41 10.64
CA LYS A 76 -1.09 -2.23 9.43
C LYS A 76 -2.24 -1.86 8.49
N GLU A 77 -3.44 -1.60 9.03
CA GLU A 77 -4.58 -1.14 8.23
C GLU A 77 -4.32 0.24 7.60
N VAL A 78 -3.64 1.16 8.31
CA VAL A 78 -3.25 2.46 7.75
C VAL A 78 -2.34 2.29 6.54
N ALA A 79 -1.30 1.44 6.64
CA ALA A 79 -0.39 1.15 5.53
C ALA A 79 -1.13 0.54 4.33
N THR A 80 -2.00 -0.44 4.59
CA THR A 80 -2.77 -1.13 3.54
C THR A 80 -3.71 -0.17 2.82
N LYS A 81 -4.50 0.62 3.55
CA LYS A 81 -5.40 1.62 2.93
C LYS A 81 -4.66 2.68 2.13
N THR A 82 -3.48 3.10 2.59
CA THR A 82 -2.66 4.05 1.84
C THR A 82 -2.18 3.44 0.54
N ASN A 83 -1.74 2.18 0.57
CA ASN A 83 -1.34 1.44 -0.63
C ASN A 83 -2.49 1.29 -1.62
N ASP A 84 -3.68 0.93 -1.16
CA ASP A 84 -4.85 0.71 -2.02
C ASP A 84 -5.32 2.00 -2.72
N VAL A 85 -5.13 3.16 -2.09
CA VAL A 85 -5.58 4.45 -2.64
C VAL A 85 -4.50 5.15 -3.46
N ALA A 86 -3.26 5.11 -3.03
CA ALA A 86 -2.16 5.90 -3.60
C ALA A 86 -1.02 5.06 -4.20
N GLY A 87 -0.88 3.79 -3.82
CA GLY A 87 0.21 2.92 -4.25
C GLY A 87 1.58 3.29 -3.69
N ASP A 88 1.69 4.40 -2.97
CA ASP A 88 2.94 4.90 -2.38
C ASP A 88 2.69 5.66 -1.08
N GLY A 89 3.76 5.97 -0.34
CA GLY A 89 3.68 6.74 0.90
C GLY A 89 3.26 5.92 2.13
N THR A 90 3.27 4.61 2.07
CA THR A 90 2.86 3.70 3.15
C THR A 90 3.70 3.88 4.42
N THR A 91 5.02 4.02 4.27
CA THR A 91 5.95 4.31 5.37
C THR A 91 5.64 5.65 6.03
N THR A 92 5.43 6.70 5.24
CA THR A 92 5.09 8.04 5.73
C THR A 92 3.78 8.03 6.49
N ALA A 93 2.74 7.39 5.96
CA ALA A 93 1.44 7.25 6.61
C ALA A 93 1.53 6.52 7.95
N THR A 94 2.31 5.45 8.02
CA THR A 94 2.58 4.66 9.22
C THR A 94 3.26 5.51 10.32
N VAL A 95 4.29 6.25 9.96
CA VAL A 95 5.02 7.13 10.89
C VAL A 95 4.14 8.29 11.39
N LEU A 96 3.32 8.87 10.50
CA LEU A 96 2.35 9.90 10.89
C LEU A 96 1.29 9.34 11.85
N ALA A 97 0.78 8.15 11.59
CA ALA A 97 -0.17 7.50 12.48
C ALA A 97 0.43 7.27 13.87
N GLN A 98 1.67 6.77 13.96
CA GLN A 98 2.40 6.63 15.21
C GLN A 98 2.52 7.97 15.95
N ALA A 99 2.95 9.02 15.25
CA ALA A 99 3.13 10.34 15.86
C ALA A 99 1.81 10.90 16.41
N MET A 100 0.70 10.73 15.66
CA MET A 100 -0.63 11.16 16.10
C MET A 100 -1.12 10.36 17.31
N VAL A 101 -0.92 9.04 17.33
CA VAL A 101 -1.29 8.18 18.46
C VAL A 101 -0.50 8.59 19.70
N ASN A 102 0.83 8.70 19.61
CA ASN A 102 1.68 9.05 20.74
C ASN A 102 1.38 10.45 21.30
N ALA A 103 1.12 11.43 20.42
CA ALA A 103 0.69 12.77 20.85
C ALA A 103 -0.70 12.74 21.51
N GLY A 104 -1.62 11.96 20.94
CA GLY A 104 -2.96 11.76 21.50
C GLY A 104 -2.94 11.11 22.86
N MET A 105 -2.15 10.06 23.05
CA MET A 105 -2.01 9.35 24.32
C MET A 105 -1.45 10.24 25.43
N LYS A 106 -0.45 11.09 25.12
CA LYS A 106 0.08 12.09 26.07
C LYS A 106 -1.01 13.06 26.55
N ASN A 107 -1.85 13.55 25.63
CA ASN A 107 -2.96 14.44 25.98
C ASN A 107 -4.04 13.73 26.81
N LEU A 108 -4.35 12.48 26.50
CA LEU A 108 -5.29 11.67 27.29
C LEU A 108 -4.76 11.41 28.70
N ALA A 109 -3.48 11.11 28.83
CA ALA A 109 -2.83 10.94 30.15
C ALA A 109 -2.86 12.23 30.97
N ALA A 110 -2.80 13.40 30.31
CA ALA A 110 -2.95 14.71 30.96
C ALA A 110 -4.42 15.08 31.28
N GLY A 111 -5.38 14.18 31.02
CA GLY A 111 -6.80 14.39 31.37
C GLY A 111 -7.63 15.04 30.28
N ALA A 112 -7.14 15.13 29.03
CA ALA A 112 -7.93 15.67 27.93
C ALA A 112 -9.15 14.77 27.62
N ASN A 113 -10.27 15.43 27.27
CA ASN A 113 -11.47 14.71 26.87
C ASN A 113 -11.28 14.07 25.48
N PRO A 114 -11.39 12.73 25.36
CA PRO A 114 -11.12 12.03 24.10
C PRO A 114 -12.08 12.44 22.96
N ILE A 115 -13.31 12.82 23.28
CA ILE A 115 -14.30 13.24 22.27
C ILE A 115 -13.90 14.60 21.67
N ILE A 116 -13.43 15.51 22.52
CA ILE A 116 -12.97 16.85 22.09
C ILE A 116 -11.67 16.70 21.29
N LEU A 117 -10.74 15.86 21.78
CA LEU A 117 -9.49 15.57 21.07
C LEU A 117 -9.74 15.01 19.67
N ARG A 118 -10.63 14.03 19.54
CA ARG A 118 -11.03 13.46 18.24
C ARG A 118 -11.63 14.52 17.29
N LYS A 119 -12.47 15.42 17.79
CA LYS A 119 -13.02 16.52 16.99
C LYS A 119 -11.93 17.48 16.52
N GLY A 120 -10.97 17.77 17.38
CA GLY A 120 -9.81 18.61 17.05
C GLY A 120 -8.92 17.97 15.98
N MET A 121 -8.59 16.71 16.13
CA MET A 121 -7.81 15.94 15.14
C MET A 121 -8.51 15.94 13.77
N LYS A 122 -9.82 15.69 13.73
CA LYS A 122 -10.57 15.71 12.47
C LYS A 122 -10.52 17.08 11.76
N LYS A 123 -10.63 18.19 12.51
CA LYS A 123 -10.49 19.53 11.93
C LYS A 123 -9.07 19.81 11.44
N ALA A 124 -8.05 19.42 12.21
CA ALA A 124 -6.66 19.60 11.85
C ALA A 124 -6.32 18.79 10.58
N THR A 125 -6.79 17.54 10.48
CA THR A 125 -6.61 16.71 9.28
C THR A 125 -7.25 17.36 8.06
N ALA A 126 -8.49 17.86 8.16
CA ALA A 126 -9.14 18.53 7.04
C ALA A 126 -8.36 19.77 6.56
N CYS A 127 -7.86 20.59 7.48
CA CYS A 127 -7.03 21.75 7.17
C CYS A 127 -5.70 21.34 6.52
N ALA A 128 -5.05 20.30 7.04
CA ALA A 128 -3.79 19.77 6.47
C ALA A 128 -4.01 19.25 5.04
N VAL A 129 -5.06 18.48 4.80
CA VAL A 129 -5.41 17.96 3.47
C VAL A 129 -5.66 19.09 2.48
N GLU A 130 -6.38 20.13 2.88
CA GLU A 130 -6.60 21.32 2.04
C GLU A 130 -5.28 22.04 1.71
N ALA A 131 -4.41 22.21 2.69
CA ALA A 131 -3.10 22.84 2.48
C ALA A 131 -2.21 22.02 1.55
N ILE A 132 -2.16 20.70 1.73
CA ILE A 132 -1.40 19.78 0.85
C ILE A 132 -1.96 19.83 -0.57
N GLY A 133 -3.30 19.85 -0.72
CA GLY A 133 -3.93 19.97 -2.03
C GLY A 133 -3.55 21.26 -2.78
N LYS A 134 -3.37 22.38 -2.06
CA LYS A 134 -2.90 23.66 -2.64
C LYS A 134 -1.41 23.61 -3.03
N MET A 135 -0.61 22.79 -2.36
CA MET A 135 0.82 22.63 -2.63
C MET A 135 1.10 21.57 -3.71
N SER A 136 0.15 20.69 -3.97
CA SER A 136 0.32 19.60 -4.92
C SER A 136 0.48 20.13 -6.35
N GLN A 137 1.35 19.50 -7.13
CA GLN A 137 1.56 19.78 -8.53
C GLN A 137 1.13 18.58 -9.37
N LYS A 138 0.40 18.86 -10.45
CA LYS A 138 0.01 17.79 -11.39
C LYS A 138 1.25 17.29 -12.13
N VAL A 139 1.37 15.97 -12.18
CA VAL A 139 2.40 15.30 -12.99
C VAL A 139 1.96 15.38 -14.46
N ASN A 140 2.73 16.09 -15.26
CA ASN A 140 2.48 16.25 -16.69
C ASN A 140 3.74 15.94 -17.49
N GLY A 141 3.57 15.15 -18.54
CA GLY A 141 4.64 14.80 -19.46
C GLY A 141 5.52 13.64 -19.00
N LYS A 142 6.16 13.01 -19.97
CA LYS A 142 6.96 11.79 -19.83
C LYS A 142 8.08 11.91 -18.80
N GLU A 143 8.78 13.03 -18.78
CA GLU A 143 9.92 13.25 -17.87
C GLU A 143 9.48 13.28 -16.40
N HIS A 144 8.35 13.91 -16.10
CA HIS A 144 7.81 13.92 -14.72
C HIS A 144 7.33 12.53 -14.30
N ILE A 145 6.69 11.79 -15.21
CA ILE A 145 6.27 10.41 -14.97
C ILE A 145 7.49 9.52 -14.68
N ALA A 146 8.54 9.64 -15.51
CA ALA A 146 9.78 8.89 -15.31
C ALA A 146 10.40 9.16 -13.93
N ARG A 147 10.46 10.43 -13.50
CA ARG A 147 11.00 10.80 -12.18
C ARG A 147 10.18 10.22 -11.04
N VAL A 148 8.86 10.29 -11.11
CA VAL A 148 7.97 9.73 -10.07
C VAL A 148 8.13 8.21 -10.00
N ALA A 149 8.13 7.55 -11.14
CA ALA A 149 8.30 6.09 -11.21
C ALA A 149 9.70 5.65 -10.75
N ALA A 150 10.74 6.40 -11.10
CA ALA A 150 12.11 6.13 -10.64
C ALA A 150 12.27 6.25 -9.12
N ILE A 151 11.62 7.24 -8.50
CA ILE A 151 11.62 7.40 -7.05
C ILE A 151 10.91 6.22 -6.37
N SER A 152 9.76 5.81 -6.91
CA SER A 152 8.98 4.70 -6.37
C SER A 152 9.70 3.35 -6.52
N ALA A 153 10.30 3.10 -7.69
CA ALA A 153 11.04 1.87 -7.97
C ALA A 153 12.44 1.83 -7.34
N GLY A 154 13.02 3.01 -7.02
CA GLY A 154 14.41 3.12 -6.60
C GLY A 154 15.41 2.88 -7.74
N ASP A 155 14.96 2.88 -9.00
CA ASP A 155 15.74 2.62 -10.20
C ASP A 155 15.31 3.52 -11.36
N GLU A 156 16.26 4.25 -11.95
CA GLU A 156 16.00 5.17 -13.06
C GLU A 156 15.61 4.45 -14.36
N ALA A 157 16.16 3.25 -14.60
CA ALA A 157 15.86 2.49 -15.80
C ALA A 157 14.41 1.98 -15.78
N VAL A 158 13.96 1.50 -14.61
CA VAL A 158 12.55 1.12 -14.41
C VAL A 158 11.63 2.33 -14.55
N GLY A 159 12.03 3.48 -13.99
CA GLY A 159 11.28 4.72 -14.14
C GLY A 159 11.08 5.14 -15.60
N GLN A 160 12.12 5.02 -16.41
CA GLN A 160 12.05 5.33 -17.84
C GLN A 160 11.14 4.32 -18.57
N LEU A 161 11.24 3.03 -18.24
CA LEU A 161 10.41 1.99 -18.84
C LEU A 161 8.91 2.22 -18.57
N VAL A 162 8.56 2.58 -17.33
CA VAL A 162 7.19 2.93 -16.97
C VAL A 162 6.69 4.16 -17.73
N ALA A 163 7.54 5.19 -17.90
CA ALA A 163 7.18 6.38 -18.65
C ALA A 163 6.98 6.08 -20.15
N ASP A 164 7.78 5.19 -20.72
CA ASP A 164 7.64 4.73 -22.11
C ASP A 164 6.34 3.92 -22.28
N ALA A 165 6.00 3.10 -21.29
CA ALA A 165 4.73 2.39 -21.26
C ALA A 165 3.54 3.35 -21.22
N MET A 166 3.56 4.33 -20.30
CA MET A 166 2.50 5.35 -20.18
C MET A 166 2.31 6.16 -21.48
N GLU A 167 3.39 6.48 -22.18
CA GLU A 167 3.30 7.19 -23.46
C GLU A 167 2.56 6.36 -24.51
N LYS A 168 2.78 5.03 -24.53
CA LYS A 168 2.15 4.11 -25.49
C LYS A 168 0.67 3.84 -25.18
N VAL A 169 0.32 3.64 -23.90
CA VAL A 169 -1.05 3.28 -23.50
C VAL A 169 -1.96 4.49 -23.21
N SER A 170 -1.41 5.71 -23.24
CA SER A 170 -2.11 6.94 -22.86
C SER A 170 -2.57 6.99 -21.39
N ASN A 171 -3.20 8.12 -21.00
CA ASN A 171 -3.61 8.34 -19.60
C ASN A 171 -4.71 7.41 -19.07
N ASN A 172 -5.39 6.69 -19.95
CA ASN A 172 -6.47 5.76 -19.58
C ASN A 172 -6.04 4.29 -19.66
N GLY A 173 -4.77 4.04 -20.04
CA GLY A 173 -4.24 2.69 -20.09
C GLY A 173 -3.93 2.13 -18.71
N VAL A 174 -3.98 0.81 -18.60
CA VAL A 174 -3.61 0.07 -17.39
C VAL A 174 -2.21 -0.48 -17.60
N ILE A 175 -1.32 -0.25 -16.62
CA ILE A 175 0.01 -0.84 -16.59
C ILE A 175 0.02 -1.86 -15.46
N THR A 176 0.36 -3.10 -15.80
CA THR A 176 0.62 -4.18 -14.84
C THR A 176 2.10 -4.51 -14.84
N ILE A 177 2.62 -4.88 -13.69
CA ILE A 177 4.01 -5.30 -13.51
C ILE A 177 3.96 -6.75 -13.03
N GLU A 178 4.61 -7.62 -13.79
CA GLU A 178 4.68 -9.06 -13.50
C GLU A 178 6.13 -9.50 -13.50
N GLU A 179 6.42 -10.58 -12.77
CA GLU A 179 7.75 -11.18 -12.78
C GLU A 179 8.01 -11.85 -14.13
N SER A 180 9.08 -11.43 -14.81
CA SER A 180 9.44 -11.99 -16.10
C SER A 180 9.84 -13.46 -15.97
N LYS A 181 9.42 -14.28 -16.91
CA LYS A 181 9.88 -15.68 -17.07
C LYS A 181 11.25 -15.75 -17.72
N THR A 182 11.73 -14.64 -18.29
CA THR A 182 13.04 -14.51 -18.93
C THR A 182 14.01 -13.79 -18.01
N MET A 183 15.30 -13.76 -18.39
CA MET A 183 16.34 -13.01 -17.65
C MET A 183 16.34 -11.52 -18.00
N GLN A 184 15.46 -11.06 -18.85
CA GLN A 184 15.40 -9.67 -19.34
C GLN A 184 14.10 -8.99 -18.94
N THR A 185 14.18 -7.69 -18.71
CA THR A 185 12.99 -6.85 -18.51
C THR A 185 12.43 -6.48 -19.88
N GLU A 186 11.19 -6.84 -20.12
CA GLU A 186 10.50 -6.61 -21.40
C GLU A 186 9.26 -5.76 -21.16
N LEU A 187 8.87 -4.99 -22.20
CA LEU A 187 7.66 -4.20 -22.23
C LEU A 187 6.73 -4.78 -23.29
N ASP A 188 5.69 -5.48 -22.83
CA ASP A 188 4.65 -5.99 -23.70
C ASP A 188 3.48 -5.00 -23.79
N LEU A 189 3.10 -4.66 -24.99
CA LEU A 189 1.94 -3.80 -25.26
C LEU A 189 0.79 -4.64 -25.79
N VAL A 190 -0.30 -4.65 -25.03
CA VAL A 190 -1.55 -5.29 -25.45
C VAL A 190 -2.54 -4.18 -25.83
N GLU A 191 -2.96 -4.17 -27.09
CA GLU A 191 -4.03 -3.29 -27.55
C GLU A 191 -5.37 -3.94 -27.28
N GLY A 192 -6.23 -3.25 -26.54
CA GLY A 192 -7.55 -3.77 -26.19
C GLY A 192 -7.80 -3.81 -24.70
N MET A 193 -8.56 -4.77 -24.27
CA MET A 193 -8.95 -4.94 -22.87
C MET A 193 -8.75 -6.39 -22.44
N GLN A 194 -8.02 -6.60 -21.35
CA GLN A 194 -7.81 -7.92 -20.76
C GLN A 194 -8.72 -8.09 -19.54
N PHE A 195 -9.41 -9.22 -19.46
CA PHE A 195 -10.30 -9.59 -18.37
C PHE A 195 -9.79 -10.84 -17.68
N ASP A 196 -9.88 -10.89 -16.35
CA ASP A 196 -9.48 -12.06 -15.55
C ASP A 196 -10.43 -13.25 -15.70
N ARG A 197 -11.63 -12.99 -16.19
CA ARG A 197 -12.64 -14.03 -16.44
C ARG A 197 -12.84 -14.18 -17.95
N GLY A 198 -12.52 -15.35 -18.45
CA GLY A 198 -12.67 -15.70 -19.84
C GLY A 198 -13.91 -16.57 -20.10
N TYR A 199 -13.71 -17.83 -20.39
CA TYR A 199 -14.78 -18.73 -20.79
C TYR A 199 -15.75 -19.08 -19.67
N ILE A 200 -17.03 -19.18 -20.01
CA ILE A 200 -18.05 -19.80 -19.14
C ILE A 200 -17.79 -21.31 -19.04
N SER A 201 -17.24 -21.91 -20.09
CA SER A 201 -16.88 -23.33 -20.14
C SER A 201 -15.58 -23.51 -20.93
N ALA A 202 -14.73 -24.43 -20.51
CA ALA A 202 -13.51 -24.80 -21.21
C ALA A 202 -13.76 -25.31 -22.65
N TYR A 203 -14.96 -25.84 -22.92
CA TYR A 203 -15.36 -26.28 -24.26
C TYR A 203 -15.56 -25.14 -25.27
N MET A 204 -15.50 -23.88 -24.82
CA MET A 204 -15.56 -22.72 -25.71
C MET A 204 -14.21 -22.41 -26.38
N ALA A 205 -13.13 -23.04 -25.94
CA ALA A 205 -11.84 -22.94 -26.60
C ALA A 205 -11.89 -23.61 -27.97
N THR A 206 -11.40 -22.92 -29.02
CA THR A 206 -11.29 -23.45 -30.38
C THR A 206 -9.98 -24.23 -30.56
N ASP A 207 -8.94 -23.87 -29.85
CA ASP A 207 -7.67 -24.60 -29.76
C ASP A 207 -7.57 -25.19 -28.35
N MET A 208 -7.79 -26.49 -28.26
CA MET A 208 -7.79 -27.20 -26.96
C MET A 208 -6.38 -27.42 -26.41
N ASP A 209 -5.34 -27.42 -27.23
CA ASP A 209 -3.97 -27.62 -26.81
C ASP A 209 -3.40 -26.37 -26.13
N LYS A 210 -3.80 -25.20 -26.63
CA LYS A 210 -3.44 -23.89 -26.06
C LYS A 210 -4.50 -23.33 -25.14
N MET A 211 -5.69 -23.93 -25.09
CA MET A 211 -6.85 -23.42 -24.36
C MET A 211 -7.23 -21.99 -24.78
N GLU A 212 -7.20 -21.72 -26.06
CA GLU A 212 -7.47 -20.41 -26.65
C GLU A 212 -8.68 -20.46 -27.62
N ALA A 213 -9.43 -19.37 -27.72
CA ALA A 213 -10.38 -19.10 -28.76
C ALA A 213 -9.99 -17.80 -29.44
N VAL A 214 -9.41 -17.91 -30.62
CA VAL A 214 -9.00 -16.77 -31.44
C VAL A 214 -10.07 -16.51 -32.50
N LEU A 215 -10.64 -15.30 -32.46
CA LEU A 215 -11.63 -14.83 -33.43
C LEU A 215 -11.02 -13.63 -34.15
N ASP A 216 -10.78 -13.78 -35.45
CA ASP A 216 -10.19 -12.73 -36.27
C ASP A 216 -11.29 -11.86 -36.87
N ASN A 217 -11.29 -10.56 -36.58
CA ASN A 217 -12.27 -9.55 -37.00
C ASN A 217 -13.74 -9.96 -36.76
N PRO A 218 -14.14 -10.43 -35.58
CA PRO A 218 -15.49 -10.94 -35.35
C PRO A 218 -16.52 -9.82 -35.30
N TYR A 219 -17.72 -10.12 -35.82
CA TYR A 219 -18.89 -9.28 -35.54
C TYR A 219 -19.44 -9.64 -34.16
N ILE A 220 -19.60 -8.63 -33.31
CA ILE A 220 -20.08 -8.80 -31.92
C ILE A 220 -21.55 -8.36 -31.86
N LEU A 221 -22.44 -9.26 -31.47
CA LEU A 221 -23.83 -8.96 -31.14
C LEU A 221 -24.02 -9.08 -29.63
N ILE A 222 -24.43 -7.98 -29.01
CA ILE A 222 -24.79 -7.95 -27.59
C ILE A 222 -26.32 -7.94 -27.51
N THR A 223 -26.88 -8.92 -26.78
CA THR A 223 -28.34 -9.05 -26.59
C THR A 223 -28.60 -9.43 -25.13
N ASP A 224 -29.77 -9.05 -24.64
CA ASP A 224 -30.26 -9.43 -23.30
C ASP A 224 -30.74 -10.89 -23.28
#